data_dc167d58976c7dae53f2d151b183fd4d
#
_entry.id   dc167d58976c7dae53f2d151b183fd4d
#
_cell.length_a   1.000
_cell.length_b   1.000
_cell.length_c   1.000
_cell.angle_alpha   90.00
_cell.angle_beta   90.00
_cell.angle_gamma   90.00
#
_symmetry.space_group_name_H-M   'P 1'
#
loop_
_entity.id
_entity.type
_entity.pdbx_description
1 polymer ?
#
loop_
_entity_poly.entity_id
_entity_poly.type
_entity_poly.pdbx_seq_one_letter_code
_entity_poly.pdbx_strand_id
1 'polypeptide(L)'
;MKHAIQYRPAIQIGLVASALLALGAGAAFAHGGGGGVEMELEGAPSFSIPPVYHILVVHFPIALWLTAALFIFFRVFSDSQLAVRLQKSVWPLILLGSFAGLVAYGLGLSIYPWSAITQSPLGRNHIMLATWTLSYWTVLGVLGYRYRRHLFEGAQRWVTFVLTLIGATVVTITGTLGGSLNGTPSLVTKTLGKVGWEVYMTFYLPTWMLWAFGLGAVAIVTLGVLGRRSRA
;
A
#
# COMPACT_ATOMS: atom_id res chain seq x y z
N MET A 1 -18.54 -35.15 17.46
CA MET A 1 -17.13 -34.78 17.45
C MET A 1 -16.63 -34.28 16.10
N LYS A 2 -17.34 -33.36 15.39
CA LYS A 2 -16.96 -32.85 14.04
C LYS A 2 -16.68 -31.34 14.00
N HIS A 3 -16.70 -30.61 15.11
CA HIS A 3 -16.54 -29.13 15.13
C HIS A 3 -15.15 -28.62 15.52
N ALA A 4 -14.20 -29.46 15.93
CA ALA A 4 -12.89 -29.02 16.43
C ALA A 4 -11.85 -28.74 15.33
N ILE A 5 -12.12 -29.04 14.04
CA ILE A 5 -11.11 -28.96 12.97
C ILE A 5 -11.16 -27.61 12.21
N GLN A 6 -12.21 -26.81 12.37
CA GLN A 6 -12.37 -25.58 11.58
C GLN A 6 -11.54 -24.37 12.04
N TYR A 7 -11.00 -24.34 13.26
CA TYR A 7 -10.28 -23.20 13.81
C TYR A 7 -8.74 -23.23 13.62
N ARG A 8 -8.17 -24.41 13.38
CA ARG A 8 -6.71 -24.56 13.18
C ARG A 8 -6.11 -23.73 12.01
N PRO A 9 -6.77 -23.62 10.84
CA PRO A 9 -6.19 -22.83 9.73
C PRO A 9 -6.21 -21.33 9.98
N ALA A 10 -7.19 -20.78 10.70
CA ALA A 10 -7.23 -19.35 11.04
C ALA A 10 -6.09 -18.96 11.98
N ILE A 11 -5.77 -19.82 12.96
CA ILE A 11 -4.65 -19.63 13.89
C ILE A 11 -3.30 -19.70 13.14
N GLN A 12 -3.14 -20.64 12.20
CA GLN A 12 -1.92 -20.76 11.41
C GLN A 12 -1.72 -19.56 10.47
N ILE A 13 -2.80 -19.06 9.85
CA ILE A 13 -2.75 -17.85 9.01
C ILE A 13 -2.41 -16.62 9.87
N GLY A 14 -2.99 -16.50 11.05
CA GLY A 14 -2.66 -15.46 12.01
C GLY A 14 -1.19 -15.49 12.44
N LEU A 15 -0.64 -16.66 12.71
CA LEU A 15 0.78 -16.84 13.08
C LEU A 15 1.74 -16.50 11.92
N VAL A 16 1.41 -16.90 10.69
CA VAL A 16 2.21 -16.55 9.50
C VAL A 16 2.14 -15.04 9.22
N ALA A 17 0.96 -14.44 9.32
CA ALA A 17 0.80 -12.98 9.16
C ALA A 17 1.56 -12.22 10.26
N SER A 18 1.51 -12.71 11.50
CA SER A 18 2.26 -12.12 12.63
C SER A 18 3.76 -12.27 12.47
N ALA A 19 4.24 -13.40 11.96
CA ALA A 19 5.66 -13.63 11.67
C ALA A 19 6.17 -12.72 10.54
N LEU A 20 5.36 -12.52 9.48
CA LEU A 20 5.68 -11.60 8.38
C LEU A 20 5.67 -10.14 8.84
N LEU A 21 4.73 -9.77 9.73
CA LEU A 21 4.71 -8.45 10.37
C LEU A 21 5.92 -8.24 11.28
N ALA A 22 6.33 -9.25 12.05
CA ALA A 22 7.50 -9.19 12.89
C ALA A 22 8.81 -9.08 12.08
N LEU A 23 8.91 -9.79 10.95
CA LEU A 23 10.05 -9.67 10.03
C LEU A 23 10.08 -8.29 9.34
N GLY A 24 8.93 -7.76 8.96
CA GLY A 24 8.81 -6.41 8.41
C GLY A 24 9.16 -5.32 9.42
N ALA A 25 8.73 -5.47 10.67
CA ALA A 25 9.07 -4.57 11.76
C ALA A 25 10.56 -4.65 12.12
N GLY A 26 11.15 -5.86 12.15
CA GLY A 26 12.59 -6.05 12.39
C GLY A 26 13.47 -5.36 11.35
N ALA A 27 13.07 -5.38 10.07
CA ALA A 27 13.77 -4.65 9.01
C ALA A 27 13.65 -3.11 9.17
N ALA A 28 12.52 -2.61 9.71
CA ALA A 28 12.32 -1.18 9.99
C ALA A 28 13.21 -0.69 11.15
N PHE A 29 13.41 -1.51 12.19
CA PHE A 29 14.30 -1.17 13.32
C PHE A 29 15.79 -1.25 12.97
N ALA A 30 16.17 -2.10 12.01
CA ALA A 30 17.58 -2.21 11.57
C ALA A 30 18.06 -0.97 10.76
N HIS A 31 17.16 -0.12 10.30
CA HIS A 31 17.49 1.11 9.55
C HIS A 31 17.31 2.40 10.35
N GLY A 32 17.05 2.32 11.64
CA GLY A 32 16.78 3.47 12.53
C GLY A 32 18.01 4.25 13.02
N GLY A 33 19.09 4.32 12.26
CA GLY A 33 20.34 5.01 12.64
C GLY A 33 20.76 6.13 11.70
N GLY A 34 19.87 6.95 11.21
CA GLY A 34 20.20 8.11 10.39
C GLY A 34 19.62 9.39 11.00
N GLY A 35 20.49 10.33 11.38
CA GLY A 35 20.15 11.59 12.03
C GLY A 35 19.02 12.33 11.29
N GLY A 36 17.87 12.38 11.94
CA GLY A 36 16.80 13.26 11.55
C GLY A 36 17.29 14.69 11.67
N VAL A 37 17.24 15.46 10.60
CA VAL A 37 17.32 16.90 10.68
C VAL A 37 16.09 17.31 11.49
N GLU A 38 16.30 17.68 12.75
CA GLU A 38 15.30 18.35 13.57
C GLU A 38 15.03 19.69 12.89
N MET A 39 13.99 19.74 12.07
CA MET A 39 13.47 20.98 11.55
C MET A 39 12.61 21.56 12.68
N GLU A 40 13.20 22.43 13.49
CA GLU A 40 12.47 23.26 14.43
C GLU A 40 11.45 24.09 13.63
N LEU A 41 10.20 23.66 13.66
CA LEU A 41 9.07 24.38 13.11
C LEU A 41 8.62 25.40 14.17
N GLU A 42 9.19 26.62 14.12
CA GLU A 42 8.64 27.76 14.84
C GLU A 42 7.17 27.95 14.43
N GLY A 43 6.26 27.77 15.38
CA GLY A 43 4.82 27.93 15.18
C GLY A 43 4.02 26.63 15.03
N ALA A 44 4.60 25.47 15.36
CA ALA A 44 3.84 24.22 15.40
C ALA A 44 2.75 24.27 16.49
N PRO A 45 1.53 23.76 16.22
CA PRO A 45 0.50 23.66 17.24
C PRO A 45 1.00 22.84 18.45
N SER A 46 0.52 23.15 19.64
CA SER A 46 0.94 22.54 20.93
C SER A 46 0.79 21.02 21.02
N PHE A 47 0.18 20.41 20.02
CA PHE A 47 0.07 18.97 19.83
C PHE A 47 0.59 18.61 18.42
N SER A 48 1.86 18.23 18.33
CA SER A 48 2.44 17.69 17.09
C SER A 48 2.61 16.18 17.19
N ILE A 49 2.08 15.47 16.21
CA ILE A 49 2.29 14.02 16.09
C ILE A 49 3.70 13.81 15.52
N PRO A 50 4.61 13.11 16.22
CA PRO A 50 5.95 12.86 15.70
C PRO A 50 5.93 12.13 14.36
N PRO A 51 6.80 12.50 13.38
CA PRO A 51 6.87 11.90 12.06
C PRO A 51 7.07 10.38 12.07
N VAL A 52 7.70 9.84 13.10
CA VAL A 52 7.92 8.40 13.28
C VAL A 52 6.62 7.60 13.27
N TYR A 53 5.51 8.17 13.73
CA TYR A 53 4.22 7.47 13.71
C TYR A 53 3.68 7.25 12.29
N HIS A 54 3.88 8.21 11.38
CA HIS A 54 3.54 7.99 9.98
C HIS A 54 4.38 6.84 9.40
N ILE A 55 5.69 6.87 9.63
CA ILE A 55 6.62 5.84 9.17
C ILE A 55 6.21 4.46 9.70
N LEU A 56 5.87 4.36 10.99
CA LEU A 56 5.42 3.12 11.59
C LEU A 56 4.11 2.61 10.95
N VAL A 57 3.13 3.48 10.82
CA VAL A 57 1.78 3.11 10.34
C VAL A 57 1.79 2.70 8.86
N VAL A 58 2.60 3.31 8.00
CA VAL A 58 2.65 2.95 6.57
C VAL A 58 3.10 1.51 6.32
N HIS A 59 3.82 0.89 7.24
CA HIS A 59 4.24 -0.50 7.09
C HIS A 59 3.05 -1.48 7.12
N PHE A 60 1.96 -1.13 7.80
CA PHE A 60 0.76 -1.99 7.84
C PHE A 60 0.11 -2.16 6.47
N PRO A 61 -0.32 -1.09 5.76
CA PRO A 61 -0.91 -1.26 4.45
C PRO A 61 0.05 -1.91 3.45
N ILE A 62 1.34 -1.58 3.48
CA ILE A 62 2.34 -2.20 2.60
C ILE A 62 2.40 -3.71 2.84
N ALA A 63 2.54 -4.14 4.09
CA ALA A 63 2.63 -5.56 4.43
C ALA A 63 1.34 -6.31 4.06
N LEU A 64 0.17 -5.74 4.35
CA LEU A 64 -1.12 -6.36 4.07
C LEU A 64 -1.38 -6.52 2.57
N TRP A 65 -1.11 -5.49 1.77
CA TRP A 65 -1.28 -5.54 0.32
C TRP A 65 -0.28 -6.48 -0.36
N LEU A 66 0.99 -6.46 0.04
CA LEU A 66 1.99 -7.36 -0.52
C LEU A 66 1.72 -8.82 -0.12
N THR A 67 1.24 -9.08 1.10
CA THR A 67 0.81 -10.42 1.52
C THR A 67 -0.40 -10.89 0.70
N ALA A 68 -1.37 -10.02 0.46
CA ALA A 68 -2.49 -10.32 -0.41
C ALA A 68 -2.03 -10.62 -1.85
N ALA A 69 -1.08 -9.83 -2.38
CA ALA A 69 -0.49 -10.08 -3.69
C ALA A 69 0.18 -11.45 -3.78
N LEU A 70 0.98 -11.84 -2.77
CA LEU A 70 1.61 -13.15 -2.71
C LEU A 70 0.56 -14.28 -2.71
N PHE A 71 -0.54 -14.13 -1.98
CA PHE A 71 -1.61 -15.14 -1.97
C PHE A 71 -2.33 -15.22 -3.32
N ILE A 72 -2.54 -14.08 -4.00
CA ILE A 72 -3.09 -14.04 -5.36
C ILE A 72 -2.13 -14.74 -6.33
N PHE A 73 -0.85 -14.41 -6.31
CA PHE A 73 0.16 -15.03 -7.18
C PHE A 73 0.20 -16.54 -6.94
N PHE A 74 0.24 -16.97 -5.69
CA PHE A 74 0.22 -18.39 -5.38
C PHE A 74 -1.05 -19.06 -5.89
N ARG A 75 -2.22 -18.43 -5.79
CA ARG A 75 -3.49 -18.97 -6.27
C ARG A 75 -3.58 -19.00 -7.80
N VAL A 76 -2.97 -18.04 -8.50
CA VAL A 76 -2.94 -18.01 -9.97
C VAL A 76 -2.15 -19.20 -10.54
N PHE A 77 -1.04 -19.56 -9.90
CA PHE A 77 -0.15 -20.64 -10.36
C PHE A 77 -0.43 -22.00 -9.73
N SER A 78 -1.31 -22.08 -8.72
CA SER A 78 -1.58 -23.33 -8.00
C SER A 78 -3.05 -23.47 -7.64
N ASP A 79 -3.60 -24.65 -7.94
CA ASP A 79 -4.94 -25.08 -7.53
C ASP A 79 -4.91 -25.97 -6.28
N SER A 80 -3.78 -26.00 -5.55
CA SER A 80 -3.64 -26.77 -4.32
C SER A 80 -4.63 -26.34 -3.24
N GLN A 81 -4.96 -27.23 -2.32
CA GLN A 81 -5.87 -26.93 -1.21
C GLN A 81 -5.36 -25.75 -0.36
N LEU A 82 -4.04 -25.58 -0.23
CA LEU A 82 -3.44 -24.46 0.47
C LEU A 82 -3.72 -23.14 -0.27
N ALA A 83 -3.50 -23.08 -1.58
CA ALA A 83 -3.78 -21.91 -2.41
C ALA A 83 -5.25 -21.48 -2.31
N VAL A 84 -6.19 -22.44 -2.38
CA VAL A 84 -7.62 -22.17 -2.23
C VAL A 84 -7.98 -21.66 -0.82
N ARG A 85 -7.30 -22.14 0.22
CA ARG A 85 -7.51 -21.66 1.58
C ARG A 85 -7.00 -20.23 1.76
N LEU A 86 -5.80 -19.92 1.27
CA LEU A 86 -5.18 -18.59 1.34
C LEU A 86 -5.99 -17.55 0.56
N GLN A 87 -6.58 -17.94 -0.56
CA GLN A 87 -7.47 -17.08 -1.35
C GLN A 87 -8.60 -16.45 -0.51
N LYS A 88 -9.11 -17.14 0.51
CA LYS A 88 -10.17 -16.61 1.37
C LYS A 88 -9.75 -15.39 2.19
N SER A 89 -8.45 -15.27 2.48
CA SER A 89 -7.90 -14.15 3.25
C SER A 89 -7.52 -12.95 2.38
N VAL A 90 -7.47 -13.09 1.06
CA VAL A 90 -7.02 -12.03 0.14
C VAL A 90 -7.84 -10.75 0.32
N TRP A 91 -9.17 -10.84 0.26
CA TRP A 91 -10.01 -9.65 0.28
C TRP A 91 -10.06 -8.98 1.65
N PRO A 92 -10.15 -9.71 2.78
CA PRO A 92 -9.96 -9.12 4.09
C PRO A 92 -8.63 -8.39 4.26
N LEU A 93 -7.53 -8.96 3.76
CA LEU A 93 -6.21 -8.31 3.81
C LEU A 93 -6.17 -7.02 2.99
N ILE A 94 -6.73 -7.02 1.78
CA ILE A 94 -6.78 -5.82 0.93
C ILE A 94 -7.62 -4.73 1.60
N LEU A 95 -8.81 -5.06 2.11
CA LEU A 95 -9.70 -4.08 2.73
C LEU A 95 -9.11 -3.52 4.03
N LEU A 96 -8.51 -4.37 4.86
CA LEU A 96 -7.81 -3.93 6.06
C LEU A 96 -6.60 -3.06 5.71
N GLY A 97 -5.85 -3.44 4.68
CA GLY A 97 -4.75 -2.66 4.13
C GLY A 97 -5.21 -1.29 3.62
N SER A 98 -6.38 -1.22 2.96
CA SER A 98 -6.96 0.04 2.50
C SER A 98 -7.38 0.95 3.66
N PHE A 99 -7.95 0.38 4.71
CA PHE A 99 -8.26 1.12 5.93
C PHE A 99 -6.99 1.66 6.61
N ALA A 100 -6.00 0.80 6.82
CA ALA A 100 -4.71 1.21 7.38
C ALA A 100 -3.99 2.23 6.49
N GLY A 101 -4.10 2.09 5.17
CA GLY A 101 -3.59 3.04 4.18
C GLY A 101 -4.26 4.41 4.28
N LEU A 102 -5.58 4.45 4.51
CA LEU A 102 -6.30 5.70 4.73
C LEU A 102 -5.82 6.40 6.01
N VAL A 103 -5.63 5.65 7.09
CA VAL A 103 -5.08 6.18 8.35
C VAL A 103 -3.66 6.72 8.14
N ALA A 104 -2.79 5.95 7.47
CA ALA A 104 -1.43 6.37 7.16
C ALA A 104 -1.39 7.63 6.30
N TYR A 105 -2.27 7.71 5.28
CA TYR A 105 -2.39 8.87 4.41
C TYR A 105 -2.83 10.12 5.18
N GLY A 106 -3.86 9.99 6.02
CA GLY A 106 -4.33 11.07 6.90
C GLY A 106 -3.25 11.56 7.87
N LEU A 107 -2.50 10.63 8.48
CA LEU A 107 -1.36 10.97 9.34
C LEU A 107 -0.29 11.74 8.57
N GLY A 108 0.06 11.29 7.35
CA GLY A 108 1.03 11.98 6.51
C GLY A 108 0.63 13.42 6.22
N LEU A 109 -0.62 13.66 5.86
CA LEU A 109 -1.15 15.01 5.63
C LEU A 109 -1.24 15.87 6.91
N SER A 110 -1.39 15.24 8.07
CA SER A 110 -1.48 15.96 9.35
C SER A 110 -0.11 16.36 9.91
N ILE A 111 0.91 15.55 9.62
CA ILE A 111 2.27 15.74 10.16
C ILE A 111 3.09 16.65 9.26
N TYR A 112 3.01 16.47 7.93
CA TYR A 112 3.83 17.22 6.99
C TYR A 112 3.05 18.39 6.40
N PRO A 113 3.54 19.64 6.54
CA PRO A 113 2.86 20.79 5.97
C PRO A 113 2.82 20.70 4.44
N TRP A 114 1.70 21.12 3.86
CA TRP A 114 1.46 21.05 2.41
C TRP A 114 2.56 21.75 1.60
N SER A 115 3.08 22.86 2.11
CA SER A 115 4.20 23.57 1.49
C SER A 115 5.44 22.67 1.36
N ALA A 116 5.82 21.94 2.40
CA ALA A 116 6.97 21.03 2.36
C ALA A 116 6.76 19.91 1.35
N ILE A 117 5.54 19.33 1.27
CA ILE A 117 5.19 18.31 0.29
C ILE A 117 5.31 18.85 -1.14
N THR A 118 4.84 20.07 -1.39
CA THR A 118 4.74 20.61 -2.75
C THR A 118 6.01 21.32 -3.25
N GLN A 119 6.97 21.63 -2.38
CA GLN A 119 8.21 22.30 -2.77
C GLN A 119 9.25 21.37 -3.39
N SER A 120 9.15 20.06 -3.20
CA SER A 120 10.10 19.12 -3.77
C SER A 120 9.46 18.18 -4.80
N PRO A 121 10.16 17.82 -5.88
CA PRO A 121 9.70 16.79 -6.83
C PRO A 121 9.41 15.46 -6.14
N LEU A 122 10.28 15.06 -5.22
CA LEU A 122 10.15 13.81 -4.47
C LEU A 122 8.89 13.78 -3.61
N GLY A 123 8.59 14.87 -2.89
CA GLY A 123 7.38 14.99 -2.07
C GLY A 123 6.11 14.90 -2.94
N ARG A 124 6.08 15.60 -4.07
CA ARG A 124 4.96 15.56 -5.03
C ARG A 124 4.75 14.16 -5.61
N ASN A 125 5.83 13.50 -6.01
CA ASN A 125 5.78 12.14 -6.53
C ASN A 125 5.27 11.16 -5.46
N HIS A 126 5.73 11.30 -4.22
CA HIS A 126 5.31 10.43 -3.13
C HIS A 126 3.82 10.56 -2.84
N ILE A 127 3.30 11.79 -2.66
CA ILE A 127 1.87 11.97 -2.36
C ILE A 127 0.98 11.54 -3.52
N MET A 128 1.38 11.80 -4.76
CA MET A 128 0.68 11.33 -5.94
C MET A 128 0.57 9.80 -5.95
N LEU A 129 1.70 9.12 -5.81
CA LEU A 129 1.72 7.66 -5.82
C LEU A 129 1.04 7.04 -4.60
N ALA A 130 1.12 7.67 -3.42
CA ALA A 130 0.37 7.25 -2.25
C ALA A 130 -1.14 7.31 -2.49
N THR A 131 -1.62 8.41 -3.10
CA THR A 131 -3.04 8.58 -3.48
C THR A 131 -3.48 7.51 -4.48
N TRP A 132 -2.68 7.26 -5.52
CA TRP A 132 -2.97 6.22 -6.51
C TRP A 132 -2.91 4.81 -5.91
N THR A 133 -1.92 4.52 -5.08
CA THR A 133 -1.79 3.23 -4.38
C THR A 133 -3.02 2.93 -3.54
N LEU A 134 -3.43 3.88 -2.69
CA LEU A 134 -4.60 3.73 -1.83
C LEU A 134 -5.87 3.51 -2.64
N SER A 135 -6.08 4.33 -3.67
CA SER A 135 -7.27 4.24 -4.54
C SER A 135 -7.29 2.93 -5.31
N TYR A 136 -6.16 2.53 -5.88
CA TYR A 136 -6.02 1.30 -6.67
C TYR A 136 -6.35 0.06 -5.85
N TRP A 137 -5.70 -0.09 -4.67
CA TRP A 137 -5.93 -1.24 -3.81
C TRP A 137 -7.34 -1.26 -3.23
N THR A 138 -7.93 -0.09 -2.94
CA THR A 138 -9.32 0.01 -2.49
C THR A 138 -10.27 -0.46 -3.59
N VAL A 139 -10.10 -0.01 -4.83
CA VAL A 139 -10.93 -0.46 -5.96
C VAL A 139 -10.73 -1.94 -6.23
N LEU A 140 -9.49 -2.42 -6.23
CA LEU A 140 -9.18 -3.84 -6.40
C LEU A 140 -9.83 -4.68 -5.30
N GLY A 141 -9.83 -4.22 -4.05
CA GLY A 141 -10.49 -4.87 -2.93
C GLY A 141 -12.02 -4.94 -3.10
N VAL A 142 -12.66 -3.83 -3.49
CA VAL A 142 -14.12 -3.78 -3.73
C VAL A 142 -14.53 -4.69 -4.88
N LEU A 143 -13.83 -4.61 -6.02
CA LEU A 143 -14.10 -5.45 -7.18
C LEU A 143 -13.82 -6.92 -6.87
N GLY A 144 -12.71 -7.19 -6.20
CA GLY A 144 -12.32 -8.51 -5.79
C GLY A 144 -13.32 -9.17 -4.84
N TYR A 145 -13.82 -8.44 -3.86
CA TYR A 145 -14.87 -8.92 -2.98
C TYR A 145 -16.16 -9.26 -3.75
N ARG A 146 -16.52 -8.44 -4.76
CA ARG A 146 -17.72 -8.63 -5.57
C ARG A 146 -17.62 -9.84 -6.49
N TYR A 147 -16.48 -9.99 -7.17
CA TYR A 147 -16.29 -11.02 -8.21
C TYR A 147 -15.46 -12.22 -7.74
N ARG A 148 -15.20 -12.36 -6.44
CA ARG A 148 -14.27 -13.32 -5.82
C ARG A 148 -14.41 -14.77 -6.30
N ARG A 149 -15.61 -15.17 -6.76
CA ARG A 149 -15.86 -16.55 -7.24
C ARG A 149 -15.22 -16.81 -8.61
N HIS A 150 -15.11 -15.78 -9.45
CA HIS A 150 -14.70 -15.91 -10.85
C HIS A 150 -13.28 -15.44 -11.14
N LEU A 151 -12.66 -14.73 -10.21
CA LEU A 151 -11.36 -14.08 -10.45
C LEU A 151 -10.20 -15.04 -10.71
N PHE A 152 -10.34 -16.30 -10.34
CA PHE A 152 -9.31 -17.32 -10.50
C PHE A 152 -9.70 -18.40 -11.51
N GLU A 153 -10.76 -18.17 -12.30
CA GLU A 153 -11.24 -19.09 -13.32
C GLU A 153 -10.82 -18.63 -14.72
N GLY A 154 -10.43 -19.58 -15.57
CA GLY A 154 -10.10 -19.35 -16.98
C GLY A 154 -9.18 -18.14 -17.21
N ALA A 155 -9.51 -17.27 -18.16
CA ALA A 155 -8.74 -16.07 -18.49
C ALA A 155 -8.73 -15.01 -17.37
N GLN A 156 -9.73 -15.00 -16.49
CA GLN A 156 -9.83 -14.02 -15.41
C GLN A 156 -8.68 -14.13 -14.41
N ARG A 157 -8.10 -15.32 -14.22
CA ARG A 157 -6.92 -15.52 -13.37
C ARG A 157 -5.73 -14.68 -13.82
N TRP A 158 -5.52 -14.55 -15.13
CA TRP A 158 -4.43 -13.77 -15.70
C TRP A 158 -4.68 -12.26 -15.61
N VAL A 159 -5.93 -11.84 -15.80
CA VAL A 159 -6.32 -10.44 -15.53
C VAL A 159 -6.06 -10.08 -14.07
N THR A 160 -6.47 -10.95 -13.15
CA THR A 160 -6.23 -10.76 -11.70
C THR A 160 -4.73 -10.71 -11.40
N PHE A 161 -3.92 -11.57 -12.04
CA PHE A 161 -2.47 -11.55 -11.90
C PHE A 161 -1.88 -10.21 -12.33
N VAL A 162 -2.21 -9.73 -13.54
CA VAL A 162 -1.69 -8.47 -14.08
C VAL A 162 -2.09 -7.29 -13.21
N LEU A 163 -3.36 -7.20 -12.81
CA LEU A 163 -3.83 -6.14 -11.93
C LEU A 163 -3.10 -6.17 -10.57
N THR A 164 -2.89 -7.35 -10.02
CA THR A 164 -2.17 -7.49 -8.75
C THR A 164 -0.69 -7.11 -8.91
N LEU A 165 -0.06 -7.47 -10.01
CA LEU A 165 1.33 -7.10 -10.30
C LEU A 165 1.49 -5.58 -10.40
N ILE A 166 0.57 -4.92 -11.11
CA ILE A 166 0.53 -3.44 -11.16
C ILE A 166 0.40 -2.86 -9.75
N GLY A 167 -0.55 -3.34 -8.95
CA GLY A 167 -0.75 -2.87 -7.58
C GLY A 167 0.48 -3.07 -6.69
N ALA A 168 1.12 -4.23 -6.76
CA ALA A 168 2.36 -4.52 -6.02
C ALA A 168 3.51 -3.61 -6.46
N THR A 169 3.64 -3.32 -7.75
CA THR A 169 4.65 -2.39 -8.28
C THR A 169 4.40 -0.98 -7.76
N VAL A 170 3.19 -0.48 -7.83
CA VAL A 170 2.85 0.89 -7.40
C VAL A 170 3.10 1.06 -5.89
N VAL A 171 2.69 0.11 -5.05
CA VAL A 171 2.98 0.18 -3.60
C VAL A 171 4.47 0.12 -3.29
N THR A 172 5.23 -0.67 -4.03
CA THR A 172 6.69 -0.76 -3.87
C THR A 172 7.37 0.57 -4.23
N ILE A 173 6.98 1.20 -5.34
CA ILE A 173 7.50 2.51 -5.73
C ILE A 173 7.11 3.56 -4.69
N THR A 174 5.87 3.59 -4.23
CA THR A 174 5.41 4.51 -3.18
C THR A 174 6.24 4.38 -1.91
N GLY A 175 6.47 3.16 -1.43
CA GLY A 175 7.32 2.90 -0.26
C GLY A 175 8.77 3.33 -0.48
N THR A 176 9.31 3.11 -1.69
CA THR A 176 10.66 3.55 -2.07
C THR A 176 10.81 5.06 -2.00
N LEU A 177 9.84 5.83 -2.50
CA LEU A 177 9.86 7.29 -2.43
C LEU A 177 9.74 7.78 -0.98
N GLY A 178 8.89 7.14 -0.16
CA GLY A 178 8.78 7.44 1.27
C GLY A 178 10.08 7.19 2.02
N GLY A 179 10.76 6.09 1.76
CA GLY A 179 12.07 5.80 2.31
C GLY A 179 13.12 6.84 1.89
N SER A 180 13.09 7.28 0.63
CA SER A 180 13.98 8.31 0.12
C SER A 180 13.73 9.68 0.76
N LEU A 181 12.47 10.04 1.04
CA LEU A 181 12.11 11.25 1.79
C LEU A 181 12.68 11.24 3.22
N ASN A 182 12.79 10.07 3.82
CA ASN A 182 13.36 9.86 5.15
C ASN A 182 14.90 9.66 5.13
N GLY A 183 15.57 10.00 4.03
CA GLY A 183 17.03 9.87 3.92
C GLY A 183 17.56 8.43 3.81
N THR A 184 16.68 7.44 3.65
CA THR A 184 17.03 6.02 3.56
C THR A 184 16.69 5.47 2.15
N PRO A 185 17.53 5.74 1.12
CA PRO A 185 17.27 5.26 -0.22
C PRO A 185 17.32 3.73 -0.26
N SER A 186 16.25 3.13 -0.78
CA SER A 186 16.12 1.68 -0.91
C SER A 186 17.03 1.10 -2.01
N LEU A 187 17.14 -0.23 -2.04
CA LEU A 187 17.79 -0.92 -3.15
C LEU A 187 17.12 -0.59 -4.50
N VAL A 188 15.79 -0.44 -4.50
CA VAL A 188 15.03 -0.05 -5.70
C VAL A 188 15.43 1.35 -6.18
N THR A 189 15.51 2.33 -5.28
CA THR A 189 15.99 3.69 -5.61
C THR A 189 17.40 3.67 -6.23
N LYS A 190 18.32 2.91 -5.62
CA LYS A 190 19.69 2.77 -6.12
C LYS A 190 19.74 2.10 -7.50
N THR A 191 18.87 1.12 -7.73
CA THR A 191 18.80 0.43 -9.03
C THR A 191 18.21 1.33 -10.10
N LEU A 192 17.16 2.10 -9.78
CA LEU A 192 16.58 3.08 -10.71
C LEU A 192 17.60 4.15 -11.08
N GLY A 193 18.40 4.65 -10.15
CA GLY A 193 19.48 5.58 -10.44
C GLY A 193 20.52 5.02 -11.41
N LYS A 194 20.85 3.72 -11.30
CA LYS A 194 21.79 3.07 -12.25
C LYS A 194 21.26 2.99 -13.69
N VAL A 195 19.95 2.96 -13.88
CA VAL A 195 19.30 3.00 -15.20
C VAL A 195 18.93 4.42 -15.64
N GLY A 196 19.43 5.43 -14.95
CA GLY A 196 19.24 6.84 -15.30
C GLY A 196 17.95 7.48 -14.77
N TRP A 197 17.25 6.81 -13.87
CA TRP A 197 16.05 7.39 -13.25
C TRP A 197 16.36 7.96 -11.88
N GLU A 198 16.66 9.24 -11.83
CA GLU A 198 16.88 10.00 -10.59
C GLU A 198 15.55 10.36 -9.94
N VAL A 199 15.10 9.56 -8.96
CA VAL A 199 13.77 9.69 -8.32
C VAL A 199 13.54 11.05 -7.63
N TYR A 200 14.63 11.77 -7.30
CA TYR A 200 14.55 13.11 -6.70
C TYR A 200 14.23 14.20 -7.70
N MET A 201 14.59 14.02 -8.97
CA MET A 201 14.56 15.06 -10.00
C MET A 201 13.74 14.69 -11.23
N THR A 202 13.44 13.41 -11.41
CA THR A 202 12.90 12.86 -12.67
C THR A 202 11.49 13.36 -12.98
N PHE A 203 10.69 13.63 -11.93
CA PHE A 203 9.29 13.95 -12.12
C PHE A 203 8.89 15.16 -11.28
N TYR A 204 8.62 16.27 -11.96
CA TYR A 204 8.12 17.48 -11.35
C TYR A 204 6.67 17.74 -11.76
N LEU A 205 5.77 17.76 -10.77
CA LEU A 205 4.36 18.05 -10.97
C LEU A 205 3.99 19.41 -10.36
N PRO A 206 3.30 20.28 -11.12
CA PRO A 206 2.69 21.48 -10.53
C PRO A 206 1.62 21.09 -9.49
N THR A 207 1.39 21.96 -8.52
CA THR A 207 0.47 21.70 -7.40
C THR A 207 -0.95 21.40 -7.87
N TRP A 208 -1.44 22.06 -8.94
CA TRP A 208 -2.77 21.81 -9.47
C TRP A 208 -2.96 20.38 -10.01
N MET A 209 -1.89 19.75 -10.52
CA MET A 209 -1.95 18.35 -10.95
C MET A 209 -2.16 17.40 -9.79
N LEU A 210 -1.61 17.70 -8.59
CA LEU A 210 -1.84 16.89 -7.40
C LEU A 210 -3.33 16.86 -7.03
N TRP A 211 -3.99 18.01 -7.12
CA TRP A 211 -5.43 18.10 -6.92
C TRP A 211 -6.21 17.33 -8.00
N ALA A 212 -5.81 17.45 -9.26
CA ALA A 212 -6.43 16.70 -10.36
C ALA A 212 -6.30 15.19 -10.17
N PHE A 213 -5.12 14.70 -9.75
CA PHE A 213 -4.92 13.29 -9.42
C PHE A 213 -5.74 12.87 -8.20
N GLY A 214 -5.79 13.67 -7.15
CA GLY A 214 -6.61 13.39 -5.97
C GLY A 214 -8.10 13.26 -6.33
N LEU A 215 -8.64 14.20 -7.10
CA LEU A 215 -10.02 14.15 -7.59
C LEU A 215 -10.25 12.95 -8.51
N GLY A 216 -9.31 12.65 -9.40
CA GLY A 216 -9.36 11.46 -10.25
C GLY A 216 -9.39 10.17 -9.44
N ALA A 217 -8.58 10.07 -8.40
CA ALA A 217 -8.57 8.91 -7.51
C ALA A 217 -9.91 8.75 -6.77
N VAL A 218 -10.48 9.84 -6.24
CA VAL A 218 -11.81 9.84 -5.61
C VAL A 218 -12.88 9.42 -6.62
N ALA A 219 -12.83 9.94 -7.86
CA ALA A 219 -13.79 9.56 -8.91
C ALA A 219 -13.70 8.06 -9.23
N ILE A 220 -12.50 7.49 -9.36
CA ILE A 220 -12.28 6.05 -9.61
C ILE A 220 -12.89 5.21 -8.49
N VAL A 221 -12.61 5.55 -7.22
CA VAL A 221 -13.19 4.86 -6.06
C VAL A 221 -14.71 4.97 -6.06
N THR A 222 -15.24 6.16 -6.29
CA THR A 222 -16.69 6.42 -6.34
C THR A 222 -17.36 5.61 -7.44
N LEU A 223 -16.82 5.61 -8.65
CA LEU A 223 -17.32 4.79 -9.76
C LEU A 223 -17.25 3.30 -9.47
N GLY A 224 -16.16 2.85 -8.83
CA GLY A 224 -16.03 1.46 -8.37
C GLY A 224 -17.12 1.05 -7.38
N VAL A 225 -17.51 1.96 -6.48
CA VAL A 225 -18.58 1.74 -5.50
C VAL A 225 -19.97 1.85 -6.13
N LEU A 226 -20.21 2.88 -6.96
CA LEU A 226 -21.52 3.12 -7.60
C LEU A 226 -21.86 2.09 -8.68
N GLY A 227 -20.88 1.62 -9.45
CA GLY A 227 -21.04 0.53 -10.41
C GLY A 227 -21.56 -0.77 -9.76
N ARG A 228 -21.55 -0.81 -8.43
CA ARG A 228 -22.21 -1.84 -7.63
C ARG A 228 -23.73 -1.75 -7.64
N ARG A 229 -24.29 -0.52 -7.68
CA ARG A 229 -25.73 -0.30 -7.50
C ARG A 229 -26.56 -0.55 -8.78
N SER A 230 -25.98 -0.38 -9.95
CA SER A 230 -26.68 -0.48 -11.23
C SER A 230 -26.94 -1.91 -11.73
N ARG A 231 -26.50 -2.93 -11.01
CA ARG A 231 -26.64 -4.36 -11.39
C ARG A 231 -27.31 -5.21 -10.29
N ALA A 232 -27.87 -4.59 -9.28
CA ALA A 232 -28.75 -5.20 -8.29
C ALA A 232 -30.21 -4.92 -8.64
#